data_4784959c78f4db5196d681fc242125de
#
_entry.id   4784959c78f4db5196d681fc242125de
#
_cell.length_a   1.000
_cell.length_b   1.000
_cell.length_c   1.000
_cell.angle_alpha   90.00
_cell.angle_beta   90.00
_cell.angle_gamma   90.00
#
_symmetry.space_group_name_H-M   'P 1'
#
loop_
_entity.id
_entity.type
_entity.pdbx_description
1 polymer ?
#
loop_
_entity_poly.entity_id
_entity_poly.type
_entity_poly.pdbx_seq_one_letter_code
_entity_poly.pdbx_strand_id
1 'polypeptide(L)'
;MIQSCATIALVPAIKSGPWIYWDDLEQSLADAAALGFDAVELFTASSDALDVAATKLLLEKYTLQIAAVGTGAGKVIHGLTLTDPDEAVRKKAIDFIAQMISFGASFNAPAIIGSMQGNVVAGVDRGQALQWLADGLHYLGRHAGSLGVQLIYEPLNRYETNLINTIADGVQFLNAHQIQHVGLLADLFHMNIEEADMAESIRTYGDFIIHVHFADSNRRPVGNGHSDLTGVAKALKEINYNGYVSAEAFPWPSSQAAAAQTIQSFKQYFKI
;
A
#
# COMPACT_ATOMS: atom_id res chain seq x y z
N MET A 1 15.63 5.50 9.51
CA MET A 1 14.85 6.75 9.78
C MET A 1 13.53 6.63 9.03
N ILE A 2 12.39 6.95 9.66
CA ILE A 2 11.08 6.94 8.99
C ILE A 2 11.05 8.04 7.93
N GLN A 3 10.53 7.72 6.74
CA GLN A 3 10.50 8.59 5.57
C GLN A 3 9.07 8.92 5.17
N SER A 4 8.86 10.16 4.70
CA SER A 4 7.57 10.65 4.23
C SER A 4 7.30 10.28 2.78
N CYS A 5 6.04 9.92 2.49
CA CYS A 5 5.63 9.56 1.15
C CYS A 5 4.25 10.15 0.81
N ALA A 6 4.07 10.56 -0.44
CA ALA A 6 2.77 10.99 -0.98
C ALA A 6 2.34 10.08 -2.13
N THR A 7 1.06 9.75 -2.21
CA THR A 7 0.50 8.91 -3.27
C THR A 7 0.20 9.70 -4.53
N ILE A 8 0.50 9.10 -5.69
CA ILE A 8 0.20 9.64 -7.04
C ILE A 8 -0.60 8.59 -7.80
N ALA A 9 -1.82 8.91 -8.21
CA ALA A 9 -2.66 8.07 -9.04
C ALA A 9 -2.66 8.53 -10.50
N LEU A 10 -2.23 7.64 -11.37
CA LEU A 10 -2.19 7.85 -12.83
C LEU A 10 -3.24 6.95 -13.53
N VAL A 11 -4.34 6.68 -12.86
CA VAL A 11 -5.43 5.85 -13.35
C VAL A 11 -6.73 6.67 -13.37
N PRO A 12 -7.11 7.25 -14.52
CA PRO A 12 -8.29 8.12 -14.61
C PRO A 12 -9.61 7.45 -14.20
N ALA A 13 -9.69 6.12 -14.29
CA ALA A 13 -10.88 5.36 -13.91
C ALA A 13 -11.19 5.37 -12.40
N ILE A 14 -10.24 5.79 -11.56
CA ILE A 14 -10.36 5.76 -10.09
C ILE A 14 -10.26 7.14 -9.43
N LYS A 15 -10.64 8.20 -10.15
CA LYS A 15 -10.52 9.61 -9.70
C LYS A 15 -11.18 9.98 -8.37
N SER A 16 -11.97 9.12 -7.78
CA SER A 16 -12.58 9.32 -6.45
C SER A 16 -11.82 8.63 -5.31
N GLY A 17 -10.68 8.01 -5.59
CA GLY A 17 -9.91 7.25 -4.62
C GLY A 17 -9.06 8.11 -3.69
N PRO A 18 -8.45 7.51 -2.67
CA PRO A 18 -7.72 8.21 -1.62
C PRO A 18 -6.26 8.46 -1.99
N TRP A 19 -6.00 9.16 -3.08
CA TRP A 19 -4.66 9.54 -3.48
C TRP A 19 -4.46 11.05 -3.47
N ILE A 20 -3.29 11.49 -3.00
CA ILE A 20 -2.98 12.92 -2.82
C ILE A 20 -2.88 13.63 -4.16
N TYR A 21 -2.13 13.07 -5.12
CA TYR A 21 -1.90 13.65 -6.44
C TYR A 21 -2.50 12.82 -7.56
N TRP A 22 -2.80 13.47 -8.69
CA TRP A 22 -3.51 12.89 -9.81
C TRP A 22 -2.96 13.34 -11.16
N ASP A 23 -3.12 12.48 -12.16
CA ASP A 23 -3.03 12.73 -13.61
C ASP A 23 -1.63 13.06 -14.15
N ASP A 24 -0.87 13.99 -13.60
CA ASP A 24 0.42 14.43 -14.12
C ASP A 24 1.57 14.01 -13.20
N LEU A 25 2.40 13.08 -13.68
CA LEU A 25 3.50 12.54 -12.89
C LEU A 25 4.55 13.64 -12.60
N GLU A 26 5.00 14.40 -13.60
CA GLU A 26 6.07 15.36 -13.41
C GLU A 26 5.65 16.50 -12.49
N GLN A 27 4.43 17.03 -12.66
CA GLN A 27 3.90 18.06 -11.77
C GLN A 27 3.73 17.54 -10.34
N SER A 28 3.22 16.31 -10.18
CA SER A 28 3.06 15.68 -8.86
C SER A 28 4.40 15.47 -8.14
N LEU A 29 5.44 15.06 -8.87
CA LEU A 29 6.80 14.94 -8.33
C LEU A 29 7.37 16.31 -7.93
N ALA A 30 7.18 17.35 -8.76
CA ALA A 30 7.61 18.71 -8.46
C ALA A 30 6.94 19.25 -7.18
N ASP A 31 5.63 19.05 -7.05
CA ASP A 31 4.86 19.50 -5.88
C ASP A 31 5.26 18.74 -4.61
N ALA A 32 5.46 17.42 -4.69
CA ALA A 32 5.93 16.61 -3.57
C ALA A 32 7.33 17.03 -3.11
N ALA A 33 8.27 17.23 -4.06
CA ALA A 33 9.63 17.69 -3.76
C ALA A 33 9.65 19.09 -3.13
N ALA A 34 8.84 20.02 -3.64
CA ALA A 34 8.74 21.38 -3.10
C ALA A 34 8.26 21.42 -1.64
N LEU A 35 7.42 20.45 -1.23
CA LEU A 35 6.97 20.28 0.16
C LEU A 35 7.97 19.54 1.04
N GLY A 36 8.98 18.88 0.44
CA GLY A 36 10.02 18.13 1.12
C GLY A 36 9.60 16.72 1.53
N PHE A 37 8.79 16.06 0.72
CA PHE A 37 8.60 14.61 0.82
C PHE A 37 9.88 13.87 0.45
N ASP A 38 10.09 12.68 1.05
CA ASP A 38 11.25 11.82 0.77
C ASP A 38 10.97 10.89 -0.42
N ALA A 39 9.70 10.52 -0.64
CA ALA A 39 9.28 9.56 -1.66
C ALA A 39 7.86 9.81 -2.17
N VAL A 40 7.51 9.07 -3.23
CA VAL A 40 6.13 8.93 -3.73
C VAL A 40 5.76 7.46 -3.89
N GLU A 41 4.47 7.18 -3.84
CA GLU A 41 3.89 5.88 -4.10
C GLU A 41 3.03 5.96 -5.37
N LEU A 42 3.22 5.03 -6.30
CA LEU A 42 2.60 5.12 -7.62
C LEU A 42 1.44 4.14 -7.79
N PHE A 43 0.33 4.63 -8.31
CA PHE A 43 -0.81 3.84 -8.78
C PHE A 43 -0.96 4.03 -10.29
N THR A 44 -0.60 3.00 -11.06
CA THR A 44 -0.64 3.00 -12.53
C THR A 44 -1.67 1.99 -13.06
N ALA A 45 -2.14 2.19 -14.29
CA ALA A 45 -3.10 1.28 -14.92
C ALA A 45 -2.51 -0.11 -15.23
N SER A 46 -1.19 -0.16 -15.46
CA SER A 46 -0.42 -1.35 -15.79
C SER A 46 1.08 -1.10 -15.57
N SER A 47 1.88 -2.14 -15.69
CA SER A 47 3.34 -2.08 -15.55
C SER A 47 4.06 -1.33 -16.68
N ASP A 48 3.40 -1.17 -17.83
CA ASP A 48 3.89 -0.46 -19.02
C ASP A 48 3.30 0.94 -19.20
N ALA A 49 2.50 1.41 -18.23
CA ALA A 49 1.89 2.74 -18.26
C ALA A 49 2.91 3.88 -18.19
N LEU A 50 4.11 3.61 -17.67
CA LEU A 50 5.21 4.57 -17.56
C LEU A 50 6.50 4.00 -18.16
N ASP A 51 7.25 4.86 -18.86
CA ASP A 51 8.63 4.54 -19.25
C ASP A 51 9.54 4.58 -18.02
N VAL A 52 10.19 3.45 -17.71
CA VAL A 52 11.04 3.31 -16.53
C VAL A 52 12.24 4.25 -16.57
N ALA A 53 12.88 4.43 -17.75
CA ALA A 53 14.06 5.27 -17.87
C ALA A 53 13.70 6.75 -17.69
N ALA A 54 12.64 7.20 -18.33
CA ALA A 54 12.14 8.58 -18.17
C ALA A 54 11.70 8.86 -16.73
N THR A 55 11.01 7.89 -16.09
CA THR A 55 10.61 8.03 -14.69
C THR A 55 11.82 8.14 -13.76
N LYS A 56 12.89 7.37 -13.96
CA LYS A 56 14.14 7.48 -13.18
C LYS A 56 14.78 8.86 -13.31
N LEU A 57 14.81 9.42 -14.50
CA LEU A 57 15.33 10.78 -14.72
C LEU A 57 14.52 11.85 -13.97
N LEU A 58 13.19 11.69 -13.90
CA LEU A 58 12.34 12.59 -13.12
C LEU A 58 12.60 12.43 -11.61
N LEU A 59 12.73 11.20 -11.12
CA LEU A 59 13.06 10.95 -9.71
C LEU A 59 14.41 11.55 -9.30
N GLU A 60 15.44 11.42 -10.15
CA GLU A 60 16.73 12.08 -9.95
C GLU A 60 16.60 13.61 -9.94
N LYS A 61 15.88 14.17 -10.92
CA LYS A 61 15.64 15.62 -11.03
C LYS A 61 15.03 16.21 -9.76
N TYR A 62 14.07 15.50 -9.16
CA TYR A 62 13.34 15.95 -7.98
C TYR A 62 13.85 15.36 -6.65
N THR A 63 14.89 14.53 -6.70
CA THR A 63 15.49 13.87 -5.52
C THR A 63 14.45 13.09 -4.69
N LEU A 64 13.59 12.32 -5.38
CA LEU A 64 12.55 11.49 -4.79
C LEU A 64 12.82 10.01 -5.04
N GLN A 65 12.28 9.15 -4.16
CA GLN A 65 12.26 7.70 -4.31
C GLN A 65 10.84 7.22 -4.66
N ILE A 66 10.73 5.98 -5.17
CA ILE A 66 9.45 5.26 -5.18
C ILE A 66 9.38 4.42 -3.91
N ALA A 67 8.38 4.65 -3.08
CA ALA A 67 8.16 3.89 -1.84
C ALA A 67 7.50 2.53 -2.11
N ALA A 68 6.52 2.49 -3.01
CA ALA A 68 5.80 1.30 -3.42
C ALA A 68 5.02 1.56 -4.72
N VAL A 69 4.50 0.49 -5.33
CA VAL A 69 3.57 0.56 -6.48
C VAL A 69 2.29 -0.20 -6.17
N GLY A 70 1.14 0.45 -6.37
CA GLY A 70 -0.18 -0.15 -6.12
C GLY A 70 -0.62 -1.05 -7.27
N THR A 71 -1.27 -2.18 -6.96
CA THR A 71 -1.82 -3.12 -7.97
C THR A 71 -3.32 -2.98 -8.19
N GLY A 72 -4.02 -2.14 -7.43
CA GLY A 72 -5.48 -2.05 -7.39
C GLY A 72 -6.18 -1.83 -8.74
N ALA A 73 -5.47 -1.27 -9.73
CA ALA A 73 -5.96 -1.11 -11.09
C ALA A 73 -6.39 -2.45 -11.73
N GLY A 74 -5.71 -3.55 -11.42
CA GLY A 74 -6.08 -4.88 -11.90
C GLY A 74 -7.51 -5.29 -11.52
N LYS A 75 -7.94 -4.94 -10.30
CA LYS A 75 -9.34 -5.16 -9.88
C LYS A 75 -10.30 -4.14 -10.51
N VAL A 76 -9.97 -2.86 -10.42
CA VAL A 76 -10.91 -1.79 -10.83
C VAL A 76 -11.15 -1.79 -12.34
N ILE A 77 -10.11 -1.99 -13.15
CA ILE A 77 -10.20 -1.94 -14.62
C ILE A 77 -10.58 -3.31 -15.20
N HIS A 78 -10.03 -4.40 -14.64
CA HIS A 78 -10.09 -5.72 -15.26
C HIS A 78 -10.86 -6.76 -14.44
N GLY A 79 -11.35 -6.42 -13.24
CA GLY A 79 -12.06 -7.34 -12.36
C GLY A 79 -11.20 -8.48 -11.80
N LEU A 80 -9.87 -8.34 -11.82
CA LEU A 80 -8.95 -9.41 -11.44
C LEU A 80 -8.79 -9.49 -9.91
N THR A 81 -8.95 -10.70 -9.36
CA THR A 81 -8.68 -10.98 -7.96
C THR A 81 -8.02 -12.36 -7.77
N LEU A 82 -7.25 -12.52 -6.69
CA LEU A 82 -6.56 -13.76 -6.35
C LEU A 82 -7.50 -14.85 -5.83
N THR A 83 -8.70 -14.49 -5.41
CA THR A 83 -9.70 -15.43 -4.86
C THR A 83 -10.94 -15.58 -5.73
N ASP A 84 -10.85 -15.21 -7.01
CA ASP A 84 -11.94 -15.41 -7.96
C ASP A 84 -12.26 -16.90 -8.12
N PRO A 85 -13.56 -17.31 -8.22
CA PRO A 85 -13.93 -18.70 -8.48
C PRO A 85 -13.36 -19.22 -9.81
N ASP A 86 -13.25 -18.36 -10.83
CA ASP A 86 -12.68 -18.72 -12.12
C ASP A 86 -11.13 -18.74 -12.05
N GLU A 87 -10.57 -19.94 -12.27
CA GLU A 87 -9.11 -20.12 -12.30
C GLU A 87 -8.43 -19.24 -13.36
N ALA A 88 -9.08 -18.98 -14.51
CA ALA A 88 -8.50 -18.13 -15.54
C ALA A 88 -8.38 -16.68 -15.08
N VAL A 89 -9.32 -16.20 -14.27
CA VAL A 89 -9.24 -14.86 -13.64
C VAL A 89 -8.12 -14.81 -12.60
N ARG A 90 -7.99 -15.84 -11.74
CA ARG A 90 -6.90 -15.92 -10.76
C ARG A 90 -5.52 -15.94 -11.45
N LYS A 91 -5.35 -16.70 -12.53
CA LYS A 91 -4.10 -16.71 -13.31
C LYS A 91 -3.77 -15.32 -13.86
N LYS A 92 -4.73 -14.64 -14.47
CA LYS A 92 -4.55 -13.26 -14.96
C LYS A 92 -4.22 -12.29 -13.83
N ALA A 93 -4.83 -12.47 -12.65
CA ALA A 93 -4.52 -11.65 -11.47
C ALA A 93 -3.06 -11.84 -11.03
N ILE A 94 -2.59 -13.09 -10.98
CA ILE A 94 -1.19 -13.41 -10.67
C ILE A 94 -0.24 -12.80 -11.70
N ASP A 95 -0.53 -12.95 -12.99
CA ASP A 95 0.29 -12.40 -14.08
C ASP A 95 0.37 -10.86 -14.01
N PHE A 96 -0.77 -10.20 -13.77
CA PHE A 96 -0.82 -8.75 -13.61
C PHE A 96 0.03 -8.28 -12.42
N ILE A 97 -0.14 -8.91 -11.26
CA ILE A 97 0.61 -8.54 -10.05
C ILE A 97 2.10 -8.83 -10.24
N ALA A 98 2.49 -9.94 -10.88
CA ALA A 98 3.88 -10.25 -11.17
C ALA A 98 4.55 -9.19 -12.09
N GLN A 99 3.82 -8.67 -13.07
CA GLN A 99 4.29 -7.56 -13.90
C GLN A 99 4.45 -6.28 -13.06
N MET A 100 3.51 -5.97 -12.15
CA MET A 100 3.63 -4.82 -11.26
C MET A 100 4.80 -4.97 -10.27
N ILE A 101 5.07 -6.17 -9.75
CA ILE A 101 6.27 -6.46 -8.93
C ILE A 101 7.54 -6.16 -9.73
N SER A 102 7.61 -6.61 -10.99
CA SER A 102 8.77 -6.37 -11.87
C SER A 102 8.94 -4.88 -12.18
N PHE A 103 7.85 -4.16 -12.38
CA PHE A 103 7.84 -2.71 -12.55
C PHE A 103 8.37 -2.01 -11.29
N GLY A 104 7.83 -2.32 -10.11
CA GLY A 104 8.30 -1.78 -8.83
C GLY A 104 9.78 -2.09 -8.57
N ALA A 105 10.22 -3.32 -8.83
CA ALA A 105 11.60 -3.75 -8.70
C ALA A 105 12.58 -2.92 -9.55
N SER A 106 12.13 -2.38 -10.70
CA SER A 106 12.94 -1.46 -11.50
C SER A 106 13.34 -0.18 -10.75
N PHE A 107 12.63 0.16 -9.68
CA PHE A 107 12.88 1.27 -8.78
C PHE A 107 13.32 0.85 -7.38
N ASN A 108 13.63 -0.44 -7.16
CA ASN A 108 13.86 -1.05 -5.85
C ASN A 108 12.65 -0.91 -4.90
N ALA A 109 11.45 -0.83 -5.44
CA ALA A 109 10.21 -0.63 -4.71
C ALA A 109 9.35 -1.91 -4.71
N PRO A 110 8.68 -2.25 -3.58
CA PRO A 110 7.72 -3.33 -3.51
C PRO A 110 6.42 -3.00 -4.26
N ALA A 111 5.64 -4.05 -4.61
CA ALA A 111 4.26 -3.90 -5.03
C ALA A 111 3.30 -4.18 -3.88
N ILE A 112 2.12 -3.52 -3.86
CA ILE A 112 1.10 -3.67 -2.83
C ILE A 112 -0.09 -4.47 -3.39
N ILE A 113 -0.46 -5.54 -2.68
CA ILE A 113 -1.73 -6.24 -2.87
C ILE A 113 -2.71 -5.80 -1.78
N GLY A 114 -3.61 -4.88 -2.12
CA GLY A 114 -4.77 -4.53 -1.33
C GLY A 114 -6.02 -5.19 -1.92
N SER A 115 -6.81 -4.43 -2.66
CA SER A 115 -8.10 -4.89 -3.20
C SER A 115 -8.05 -6.11 -4.14
N MET A 116 -6.90 -6.37 -4.80
CA MET A 116 -6.72 -7.55 -5.66
C MET A 116 -6.67 -8.88 -4.89
N GLN A 117 -6.59 -8.87 -3.55
CA GLN A 117 -6.80 -10.09 -2.76
C GLN A 117 -8.17 -10.72 -3.02
N GLY A 118 -9.19 -9.91 -3.24
CA GLY A 118 -10.57 -10.36 -3.50
C GLY A 118 -11.40 -10.57 -2.25
N ASN A 119 -12.35 -11.50 -2.35
CA ASN A 119 -13.33 -11.81 -1.30
C ASN A 119 -13.74 -13.29 -1.37
N VAL A 120 -14.26 -13.82 -0.26
CA VAL A 120 -15.09 -15.03 -0.28
C VAL A 120 -16.43 -14.65 -0.90
N VAL A 121 -16.78 -15.24 -2.02
CA VAL A 121 -18.04 -14.98 -2.73
C VAL A 121 -19.02 -16.12 -2.53
N ALA A 122 -20.30 -15.90 -2.86
CA ALA A 122 -21.34 -16.92 -2.73
C ALA A 122 -20.96 -18.21 -3.46
N GLY A 123 -21.10 -19.36 -2.81
CA GLY A 123 -20.78 -20.68 -3.36
C GLY A 123 -19.31 -21.09 -3.23
N VAL A 124 -18.45 -20.25 -2.68
CA VAL A 124 -17.05 -20.57 -2.39
C VAL A 124 -16.85 -20.76 -0.89
N ASP A 125 -16.24 -21.87 -0.51
CA ASP A 125 -15.82 -22.09 0.88
C ASP A 125 -14.69 -21.14 1.26
N ARG A 126 -14.72 -20.63 2.52
CA ARG A 126 -13.70 -19.69 3.02
C ARG A 126 -12.30 -20.30 3.01
N GLY A 127 -12.18 -21.59 3.41
CA GLY A 127 -10.89 -22.28 3.39
C GLY A 127 -10.32 -22.38 1.98
N GLN A 128 -11.18 -22.62 0.98
CA GLN A 128 -10.78 -22.66 -0.43
C GLN A 128 -10.31 -21.28 -0.92
N ALA A 129 -11.02 -20.20 -0.58
CA ALA A 129 -10.60 -18.84 -0.95
C ALA A 129 -9.25 -18.48 -0.30
N LEU A 130 -9.06 -18.81 0.97
CA LEU A 130 -7.79 -18.60 1.67
C LEU A 130 -6.67 -19.45 1.07
N GLN A 131 -6.94 -20.67 0.60
CA GLN A 131 -5.95 -21.50 -0.09
C GLN A 131 -5.52 -20.84 -1.42
N TRP A 132 -6.46 -20.35 -2.23
CA TRP A 132 -6.12 -19.61 -3.46
C TRP A 132 -5.29 -18.35 -3.17
N LEU A 133 -5.63 -17.61 -2.12
CA LEU A 133 -4.83 -16.47 -1.68
C LEU A 133 -3.40 -16.90 -1.29
N ALA A 134 -3.26 -17.97 -0.52
CA ALA A 134 -1.96 -18.50 -0.10
C ALA A 134 -1.11 -18.93 -1.30
N ASP A 135 -1.70 -19.67 -2.25
CA ASP A 135 -1.02 -20.12 -3.47
C ASP A 135 -0.51 -18.93 -4.30
N GLY A 136 -1.37 -17.89 -4.44
CA GLY A 136 -1.01 -16.64 -5.11
C GLY A 136 0.14 -15.92 -4.42
N LEU A 137 0.05 -15.72 -3.09
CA LEU A 137 1.10 -15.04 -2.32
C LEU A 137 2.42 -15.84 -2.29
N HIS A 138 2.38 -17.17 -2.27
CA HIS A 138 3.56 -18.00 -2.41
C HIS A 138 4.30 -17.78 -3.72
N TYR A 139 3.56 -17.77 -4.85
CA TYR A 139 4.15 -17.54 -6.15
C TYR A 139 4.73 -16.12 -6.26
N LEU A 140 3.92 -15.12 -5.90
CA LEU A 140 4.26 -13.70 -6.04
C LEU A 140 5.38 -13.28 -5.07
N GLY A 141 5.39 -13.80 -3.84
CA GLY A 141 6.45 -13.53 -2.86
C GLY A 141 7.80 -14.07 -3.34
N ARG A 142 7.83 -15.32 -3.88
CA ARG A 142 9.07 -15.86 -4.49
C ARG A 142 9.53 -15.05 -5.69
N HIS A 143 8.59 -14.58 -6.52
CA HIS A 143 8.90 -13.71 -7.66
C HIS A 143 9.53 -12.39 -7.18
N ALA A 144 8.94 -11.72 -6.18
CA ALA A 144 9.49 -10.52 -5.58
C ALA A 144 10.91 -10.76 -5.01
N GLY A 145 11.08 -11.84 -4.23
CA GLY A 145 12.39 -12.23 -3.68
C GLY A 145 13.44 -12.48 -4.74
N SER A 146 13.08 -13.07 -5.90
CA SER A 146 14.01 -13.28 -7.01
C SER A 146 14.48 -11.98 -7.67
N LEU A 147 13.72 -10.89 -7.51
CA LEU A 147 14.05 -9.55 -7.99
C LEU A 147 14.69 -8.66 -6.90
N GLY A 148 14.94 -9.21 -5.71
CA GLY A 148 15.55 -8.49 -4.60
C GLY A 148 14.63 -7.51 -3.88
N VAL A 149 13.30 -7.62 -4.07
CA VAL A 149 12.30 -6.81 -3.37
C VAL A 149 11.36 -7.68 -2.56
N GLN A 150 10.57 -7.06 -1.69
CA GLN A 150 9.46 -7.73 -1.00
C GLN A 150 8.14 -7.46 -1.73
N LEU A 151 7.13 -8.28 -1.43
CA LEU A 151 5.74 -8.02 -1.75
C LEU A 151 5.05 -7.49 -0.50
N ILE A 152 4.19 -6.53 -0.64
CA ILE A 152 3.36 -6.00 0.45
C ILE A 152 1.95 -6.61 0.34
N TYR A 153 1.47 -7.21 1.42
CA TYR A 153 0.08 -7.62 1.58
C TYR A 153 -0.63 -6.71 2.57
N GLU A 154 -1.77 -6.18 2.17
CA GLU A 154 -2.54 -5.23 2.95
C GLU A 154 -3.81 -5.87 3.50
N PRO A 155 -3.95 -6.07 4.82
CA PRO A 155 -5.23 -6.32 5.45
C PRO A 155 -6.16 -5.12 5.26
N LEU A 156 -7.36 -5.35 4.70
CA LEU A 156 -8.34 -4.30 4.48
C LEU A 156 -9.48 -4.40 5.50
N ASN A 157 -10.19 -3.31 5.72
CA ASN A 157 -11.34 -3.32 6.60
C ASN A 157 -12.48 -4.23 6.08
N ARG A 158 -13.41 -4.60 6.98
CA ARG A 158 -14.55 -5.51 6.74
C ARG A 158 -15.52 -5.07 5.65
N TYR A 159 -15.48 -3.80 5.24
CA TYR A 159 -16.33 -3.28 4.18
C TYR A 159 -15.71 -3.50 2.79
N GLU A 160 -14.42 -3.77 2.72
CA GLU A 160 -13.67 -3.94 1.47
C GLU A 160 -13.28 -5.40 1.21
N THR A 161 -12.99 -6.17 2.27
CA THR A 161 -12.75 -7.62 2.17
C THR A 161 -13.33 -8.37 3.36
N ASN A 162 -13.67 -9.64 3.14
CA ASN A 162 -14.05 -10.58 4.19
C ASN A 162 -12.98 -11.69 4.39
N LEU A 163 -11.77 -11.46 3.91
CA LEU A 163 -10.65 -12.42 4.03
C LEU A 163 -9.84 -12.17 5.31
N ILE A 164 -8.94 -11.19 5.30
CA ILE A 164 -8.00 -10.88 6.38
C ILE A 164 -8.14 -9.39 6.68
N ASN A 165 -8.51 -9.06 7.92
CA ASN A 165 -8.89 -7.72 8.29
C ASN A 165 -7.95 -7.07 9.32
N THR A 166 -7.19 -7.86 10.09
CA THR A 166 -6.27 -7.35 11.11
C THR A 166 -4.82 -7.70 10.80
N ILE A 167 -3.89 -6.95 11.37
CA ILE A 167 -2.45 -7.28 11.28
C ILE A 167 -2.19 -8.66 11.91
N ALA A 168 -2.83 -8.96 13.05
CA ALA A 168 -2.71 -10.25 13.71
C ALA A 168 -3.11 -11.42 12.80
N ASP A 169 -4.27 -11.31 12.11
CA ASP A 169 -4.73 -12.33 11.16
C ASP A 169 -3.78 -12.47 9.97
N GLY A 170 -3.23 -11.34 9.49
CA GLY A 170 -2.22 -11.33 8.43
C GLY A 170 -0.97 -12.09 8.82
N VAL A 171 -0.43 -11.83 10.00
CA VAL A 171 0.75 -12.55 10.53
C VAL A 171 0.46 -14.04 10.71
N GLN A 172 -0.69 -14.37 11.30
CA GLN A 172 -1.10 -15.78 11.46
C GLN A 172 -1.20 -16.48 10.11
N PHE A 173 -1.79 -15.83 9.11
CA PHE A 173 -1.94 -16.37 7.76
C PHE A 173 -0.58 -16.60 7.07
N LEU A 174 0.31 -15.62 7.08
CA LEU A 174 1.64 -15.74 6.49
C LEU A 174 2.44 -16.87 7.13
N ASN A 175 2.40 -16.99 8.46
CA ASN A 175 3.09 -18.04 9.21
C ASN A 175 2.49 -19.43 8.97
N ALA A 176 1.15 -19.58 9.04
CA ALA A 176 0.47 -20.85 8.84
C ALA A 176 0.73 -21.45 7.45
N HIS A 177 0.84 -20.60 6.44
CA HIS A 177 1.14 -21.00 5.07
C HIS A 177 2.63 -20.92 4.72
N GLN A 178 3.52 -20.53 5.66
CA GLN A 178 4.97 -20.41 5.44
C GLN A 178 5.34 -19.50 4.23
N ILE A 179 4.59 -18.41 4.05
CA ILE A 179 4.76 -17.48 2.94
C ILE A 179 6.01 -16.63 3.17
N GLN A 180 6.90 -16.56 2.18
CA GLN A 180 8.18 -15.85 2.25
C GLN A 180 8.20 -14.64 1.32
N HIS A 181 9.03 -13.66 1.65
CA HIS A 181 9.21 -12.40 0.90
C HIS A 181 7.93 -11.56 0.80
N VAL A 182 7.00 -11.75 1.74
CA VAL A 182 5.78 -10.95 1.88
C VAL A 182 5.77 -10.32 3.27
N GLY A 183 5.64 -9.01 3.32
CA GLY A 183 5.41 -8.26 4.56
C GLY A 183 4.03 -7.62 4.55
N LEU A 184 3.63 -7.05 5.69
CA LEU A 184 2.32 -6.45 5.85
C LEU A 184 2.38 -4.92 5.74
N LEU A 185 1.28 -4.36 5.25
CA LEU A 185 0.99 -2.95 5.30
C LEU A 185 0.08 -2.65 6.49
N ALA A 186 0.48 -1.70 7.32
CA ALA A 186 -0.35 -1.14 8.37
C ALA A 186 -1.03 0.13 7.83
N ASP A 187 -2.24 -0.02 7.27
CA ASP A 187 -3.06 1.13 6.87
C ASP A 187 -3.85 1.63 8.09
N LEU A 188 -3.54 2.84 8.57
CA LEU A 188 -4.14 3.39 9.78
C LEU A 188 -5.64 3.66 9.64
N PHE A 189 -6.15 3.88 8.41
CA PHE A 189 -7.59 3.98 8.18
C PHE A 189 -8.28 2.63 8.36
N HIS A 190 -7.72 1.54 7.79
CA HIS A 190 -8.26 0.20 7.95
C HIS A 190 -8.11 -0.29 9.40
N MET A 191 -6.96 -0.06 10.01
CA MET A 191 -6.71 -0.42 11.41
C MET A 191 -7.65 0.31 12.38
N ASN A 192 -7.99 1.57 12.12
CA ASN A 192 -8.95 2.32 12.96
C ASN A 192 -10.35 1.68 12.98
N ILE A 193 -10.71 0.88 11.97
CA ILE A 193 -11.98 0.16 11.90
C ILE A 193 -11.88 -1.21 12.56
N GLU A 194 -10.74 -1.90 12.41
CA GLU A 194 -10.62 -3.33 12.72
C GLU A 194 -9.82 -3.62 14.01
N GLU A 195 -8.82 -2.81 14.34
CA GLU A 195 -7.97 -3.07 15.49
C GLU A 195 -8.57 -2.48 16.78
N ALA A 196 -8.47 -3.21 17.88
CA ALA A 196 -8.87 -2.70 19.19
C ALA A 196 -7.91 -1.62 19.70
N ASP A 197 -6.61 -1.75 19.39
CA ASP A 197 -5.55 -0.81 19.69
C ASP A 197 -4.50 -0.87 18.59
N MET A 198 -4.44 0.16 17.75
CA MET A 198 -3.50 0.24 16.62
C MET A 198 -2.04 0.24 17.08
N ALA A 199 -1.73 0.96 18.17
CA ALA A 199 -0.37 1.07 18.66
C ALA A 199 0.14 -0.25 19.23
N GLU A 200 -0.72 -0.99 19.95
CA GLU A 200 -0.38 -2.31 20.48
C GLU A 200 -0.22 -3.34 19.37
N SER A 201 -1.08 -3.30 18.35
CA SER A 201 -0.94 -4.16 17.17
C SER A 201 0.39 -3.93 16.46
N ILE A 202 0.80 -2.65 16.27
CA ILE A 202 2.09 -2.30 15.68
C ILE A 202 3.25 -2.82 16.54
N ARG A 203 3.22 -2.67 17.87
CA ARG A 203 4.28 -3.18 18.75
C ARG A 203 4.41 -4.69 18.68
N THR A 204 3.28 -5.38 18.71
CA THR A 204 3.25 -6.85 18.78
C THR A 204 3.73 -7.49 17.48
N TYR A 205 3.40 -6.89 16.34
CA TYR A 205 3.63 -7.49 15.02
C TYR A 205 4.60 -6.70 14.15
N GLY A 206 5.39 -5.80 14.74
CA GLY A 206 6.26 -4.87 14.04
C GLY A 206 7.25 -5.50 13.06
N ASP A 207 7.75 -6.70 13.35
CA ASP A 207 8.67 -7.43 12.47
C ASP A 207 8.07 -7.79 11.10
N PHE A 208 6.74 -7.80 10.99
CA PHE A 208 6.04 -8.07 9.74
C PHE A 208 5.64 -6.80 9.00
N ILE A 209 5.65 -5.63 9.65
CA ILE A 209 5.21 -4.36 9.06
C ILE A 209 6.34 -3.74 8.26
N ILE A 210 6.19 -3.69 6.94
CA ILE A 210 7.19 -3.15 6.01
C ILE A 210 6.73 -1.87 5.31
N HIS A 211 5.45 -1.51 5.43
CA HIS A 211 4.88 -0.28 4.89
C HIS A 211 3.75 0.25 5.78
N VAL A 212 3.52 1.56 5.75
CA VAL A 212 2.46 2.21 6.54
C VAL A 212 1.69 3.19 5.66
N HIS A 213 0.36 3.06 5.62
CA HIS A 213 -0.50 4.11 5.07
C HIS A 213 -0.94 5.08 6.17
N PHE A 214 -0.66 6.36 5.95
CA PHE A 214 -0.79 7.45 6.90
C PHE A 214 -2.01 8.32 6.55
N ALA A 215 -3.18 7.81 6.92
CA ALA A 215 -4.45 8.51 6.80
C ALA A 215 -5.17 8.56 8.15
N ASP A 216 -6.04 9.52 8.33
CA ASP A 216 -6.85 9.64 9.53
C ASP A 216 -8.12 8.77 9.46
N SER A 217 -8.86 8.67 10.56
CA SER A 217 -10.08 7.86 10.74
C SER A 217 -11.15 8.05 9.66
N ASN A 218 -11.14 9.16 8.95
CA ASN A 218 -12.06 9.49 7.86
C ASN A 218 -11.40 9.44 6.47
N ARG A 219 -10.22 8.80 6.39
CA ARG A 219 -9.36 8.68 5.20
C ARG A 219 -8.93 10.02 4.61
N ARG A 220 -8.97 11.11 5.39
CA ARG A 220 -8.37 12.41 5.06
C ARG A 220 -6.92 12.45 5.54
N PRO A 221 -6.13 13.46 5.11
CA PRO A 221 -4.79 13.68 5.67
C PRO A 221 -4.83 13.75 7.19
N VAL A 222 -3.85 13.14 7.83
CA VAL A 222 -3.72 13.09 9.30
C VAL A 222 -3.84 14.48 9.92
N GLY A 223 -4.63 14.57 10.98
CA GLY A 223 -5.03 15.81 11.66
C GLY A 223 -6.43 16.31 11.30
N ASN A 224 -7.14 15.60 10.38
CA ASN A 224 -8.51 15.93 9.98
C ASN A 224 -9.54 14.90 10.48
N GLY A 225 -9.14 13.94 11.31
CA GLY A 225 -9.99 12.93 11.93
C GLY A 225 -9.76 12.86 13.44
N HIS A 226 -9.89 11.65 14.01
CA HIS A 226 -9.80 11.44 15.46
C HIS A 226 -8.90 10.25 15.88
N SER A 227 -8.07 9.71 14.96
CA SER A 227 -7.16 8.62 15.29
C SER A 227 -6.07 9.04 16.28
N ASP A 228 -5.69 8.16 17.22
CA ASP A 228 -4.54 8.40 18.12
C ASP A 228 -3.21 8.19 17.39
N LEU A 229 -2.78 9.18 16.65
CA LEU A 229 -1.51 9.14 15.92
C LEU A 229 -0.29 9.29 16.85
N THR A 230 -0.44 9.80 18.06
CA THR A 230 0.65 9.90 19.05
C THR A 230 1.09 8.51 19.49
N GLY A 231 0.12 7.65 19.86
CA GLY A 231 0.35 6.26 20.22
C GLY A 231 0.98 5.46 19.07
N VAL A 232 0.45 5.61 17.85
CA VAL A 232 0.96 4.97 16.64
C VAL A 232 2.41 5.40 16.34
N ALA A 233 2.70 6.70 16.32
CA ALA A 233 4.04 7.21 16.05
C ALA A 233 5.07 6.73 17.10
N LYS A 234 4.67 6.65 18.36
CA LYS A 234 5.49 6.08 19.43
C LYS A 234 5.76 4.60 19.19
N ALA A 235 4.74 3.81 18.85
CA ALA A 235 4.87 2.39 18.55
C ALA A 235 5.82 2.13 17.36
N LEU A 236 5.69 2.88 16.27
CA LEU A 236 6.59 2.79 15.11
C LEU A 236 8.06 3.10 15.47
N LYS A 237 8.30 4.07 16.37
CA LYS A 237 9.65 4.35 16.88
C LYS A 237 10.18 3.23 17.77
N GLU A 238 9.34 2.67 18.65
CA GLU A 238 9.68 1.57 19.57
C GLU A 238 10.10 0.29 18.83
N ILE A 239 9.45 -0.03 17.70
CA ILE A 239 9.85 -1.17 16.85
C ILE A 239 11.01 -0.85 15.90
N ASN A 240 11.61 0.35 15.99
CA ASN A 240 12.65 0.83 15.07
C ASN A 240 12.23 0.79 13.59
N TYR A 241 10.96 1.08 13.30
CA TYR A 241 10.49 1.16 11.91
C TYR A 241 11.33 2.16 11.12
N ASN A 242 11.77 1.78 9.93
CA ASN A 242 12.66 2.59 9.10
C ASN A 242 12.20 2.70 7.64
N GLY A 243 10.94 2.31 7.38
CA GLY A 243 10.29 2.38 6.08
C GLY A 243 9.59 3.72 5.81
N TYR A 244 8.69 3.68 4.85
CA TYR A 244 7.89 4.82 4.42
C TYR A 244 6.56 4.89 5.17
N VAL A 245 6.13 6.12 5.42
CA VAL A 245 4.80 6.46 5.92
C VAL A 245 4.12 7.24 4.81
N SER A 246 3.25 6.56 4.06
CA SER A 246 2.68 7.00 2.79
C SER A 246 1.25 7.51 2.95
N ALA A 247 0.95 8.68 2.41
CA ALA A 247 -0.38 9.27 2.51
C ALA A 247 -1.34 8.71 1.46
N GLU A 248 -1.94 7.55 1.73
CA GLU A 248 -3.11 7.10 0.99
C GLU A 248 -4.37 7.74 1.57
N ALA A 249 -4.59 9.01 1.23
CA ALA A 249 -5.65 9.85 1.79
C ALA A 249 -6.37 10.66 0.70
N PHE A 250 -7.65 10.98 0.95
CA PHE A 250 -8.42 11.82 0.02
C PHE A 250 -7.76 13.20 -0.16
N PRO A 251 -7.73 13.74 -1.38
CA PRO A 251 -7.19 15.07 -1.67
C PRO A 251 -8.11 16.18 -1.18
N TRP A 252 -8.32 16.27 0.13
CA TRP A 252 -9.26 17.19 0.75
C TRP A 252 -8.56 18.34 1.47
N PRO A 253 -9.03 19.59 1.32
CA PRO A 253 -10.03 20.06 0.34
C PRO A 253 -9.47 20.18 -1.09
N SER A 254 -8.19 20.04 -1.30
CA SER A 254 -7.48 19.96 -2.59
C SER A 254 -6.21 19.14 -2.44
N SER A 255 -5.61 18.70 -3.55
CA SER A 255 -4.31 17.96 -3.55
C SER A 255 -3.22 18.74 -2.82
N GLN A 256 -3.07 20.04 -3.11
CA GLN A 256 -2.05 20.88 -2.49
C GLN A 256 -2.26 21.03 -0.98
N ALA A 257 -3.50 21.25 -0.54
CA ALA A 257 -3.82 21.35 0.88
C ALA A 257 -3.63 20.01 1.60
N ALA A 258 -4.02 18.91 0.97
CA ALA A 258 -3.87 17.55 1.50
C ALA A 258 -2.38 17.19 1.65
N ALA A 259 -1.55 17.48 0.65
CA ALA A 259 -0.11 17.27 0.70
C ALA A 259 0.56 18.13 1.78
N ALA A 260 0.22 19.42 1.87
CA ALA A 260 0.74 20.33 2.88
C ALA A 260 0.37 19.87 4.30
N GLN A 261 -0.88 19.45 4.52
CA GLN A 261 -1.32 18.90 5.80
C GLN A 261 -0.57 17.60 6.14
N THR A 262 -0.42 16.69 5.18
CA THR A 262 0.30 15.42 5.37
C THR A 262 1.74 15.66 5.83
N ILE A 263 2.50 16.48 5.11
CA ILE A 263 3.91 16.72 5.46
C ILE A 263 4.07 17.48 6.77
N GLN A 264 3.11 18.34 7.12
CA GLN A 264 3.08 19.00 8.42
C GLN A 264 2.87 17.99 9.56
N SER A 265 1.88 17.11 9.43
CA SER A 265 1.61 16.06 10.41
C SER A 265 2.77 15.07 10.50
N PHE A 266 3.36 14.67 9.37
CA PHE A 266 4.55 13.81 9.36
C PHE A 266 5.70 14.43 10.17
N LYS A 267 6.01 15.71 9.95
CA LYS A 267 7.05 16.41 10.69
C LYS A 267 6.74 16.48 12.18
N GLN A 268 5.48 16.71 12.55
CA GLN A 268 5.03 16.75 13.96
C GLN A 268 5.25 15.42 14.68
N TYR A 269 4.99 14.29 14.04
CA TYR A 269 5.06 12.97 14.68
C TYR A 269 6.44 12.29 14.57
N PHE A 270 7.19 12.53 13.49
CA PHE A 270 8.38 11.75 13.17
C PHE A 270 9.69 12.54 13.07
N LYS A 271 9.66 13.87 12.87
CA LYS A 271 10.86 14.72 12.75
C LYS A 271 11.04 15.68 13.96
N ILE A 272 10.81 15.19 15.18
CA ILE A 272 11.12 15.95 16.40
C ILE A 272 12.54 15.60 16.87
#